data_436e2def4b55f743ec6b6937754965a6
#
_entry.id   436e2def4b55f743ec6b6937754965a6
#
_cell.length_a   1.000
_cell.length_b   1.000
_cell.length_c   1.000
_cell.angle_alpha   90.00
_cell.angle_beta   90.00
_cell.angle_gamma   90.00
#
_symmetry.space_group_name_H-M   'P 1'
#
loop_
_entity.id
_entity.type
_entity.pdbx_description
1 polymer ?
#
loop_
_entity_poly.entity_id
_entity_poly.type
_entity_poly.pdbx_seq_one_letter_code
_entity_poly.pdbx_strand_id
1 'polypeptide(L)'
;MVSTIALGADHAGYGLKEALKAWLINHGYQVLDLGTHSTESVDYPDYAALVAESVVDRKVERGLLICGTGIGMCMAANTVPGVRAALCGDLYTARMSREHNDANVLVLGGRLMGADMATDILQAWLETDFAAGRHARRVEKIADIEVRHAGDRAGGRA
;
A
#
# COMPACT_ATOMS: atom_id res chain seq x y z
N MET A 1 -7.28 5.96 -19.32
CA MET A 1 -8.22 5.98 -18.17
C MET A 1 -7.47 6.62 -17.00
N VAL A 2 -8.15 7.41 -16.17
CA VAL A 2 -7.52 8.02 -14.98
C VAL A 2 -7.34 6.95 -13.93
N SER A 3 -6.13 6.82 -13.40
CA SER A 3 -5.83 5.82 -12.37
C SER A 3 -6.45 6.21 -11.03
N THR A 4 -7.10 5.26 -10.37
CA THR A 4 -7.72 5.45 -9.05
C THR A 4 -6.84 4.82 -7.97
N ILE A 5 -6.51 5.60 -6.93
CA ILE A 5 -5.69 5.19 -5.80
C ILE A 5 -6.54 5.18 -4.53
N ALA A 6 -6.56 4.05 -3.82
CA ALA A 6 -7.16 4.00 -2.48
C ALA A 6 -6.16 4.49 -1.43
N LEU A 7 -6.61 5.34 -0.52
CA LEU A 7 -5.81 5.85 0.59
C LEU A 7 -6.38 5.39 1.92
N GLY A 8 -5.50 4.97 2.82
CA GLY A 8 -5.83 4.66 4.21
C GLY A 8 -4.71 5.08 5.15
N ALA A 9 -5.07 5.55 6.31
CA ALA A 9 -4.15 5.88 7.39
C ALA A 9 -4.77 5.67 8.76
N ASP A 10 -3.95 5.48 9.78
CA ASP A 10 -4.36 5.70 11.17
C ASP A 10 -4.16 7.17 11.56
N HIS A 11 -4.40 7.47 12.83
CA HIS A 11 -4.26 8.83 13.37
C HIS A 11 -2.83 9.38 13.24
N ALA A 12 -1.79 8.55 13.30
CA ALA A 12 -0.40 8.98 13.15
C ALA A 12 -0.04 9.28 11.69
N GLY A 13 -0.73 8.65 10.73
CA GLY A 13 -0.55 8.87 9.29
C GLY A 13 -1.51 9.89 8.70
N TYR A 14 -2.50 10.37 9.44
CA TYR A 14 -3.56 11.23 8.92
C TYR A 14 -3.06 12.50 8.23
N GLY A 15 -2.16 13.24 8.88
CA GLY A 15 -1.63 14.49 8.30
C GLY A 15 -0.88 14.25 6.99
N LEU A 16 -0.07 13.21 6.92
CA LEU A 16 0.64 12.86 5.69
C LEU A 16 -0.33 12.34 4.60
N LYS A 17 -1.35 11.57 4.98
CA LYS A 17 -2.41 11.14 4.06
C LYS A 17 -3.09 12.32 3.38
N GLU A 18 -3.47 13.35 4.12
CA GLU A 18 -4.12 14.53 3.57
C GLU A 18 -3.20 15.30 2.60
N ALA A 19 -1.92 15.43 2.92
CA ALA A 19 -0.94 16.07 2.04
C ALA A 19 -0.77 15.29 0.71
N LEU A 20 -0.61 13.97 0.78
CA LEU A 20 -0.46 13.11 -0.40
C LEU A 20 -1.75 13.00 -1.22
N LYS A 21 -2.92 13.02 -0.57
CA LYS A 21 -4.22 13.10 -1.23
C LYS A 21 -4.35 14.37 -2.08
N ALA A 22 -3.98 15.52 -1.53
CA ALA A 22 -3.99 16.78 -2.26
C ALA A 22 -3.04 16.73 -3.46
N TRP A 23 -1.85 16.17 -3.28
CA TRP A 23 -0.89 15.99 -4.37
C TRP A 23 -1.45 15.09 -5.48
N LEU A 24 -2.03 13.94 -5.14
CA LEU A 24 -2.62 13.00 -6.11
C LEU A 24 -3.71 13.67 -6.96
N ILE A 25 -4.63 14.39 -6.31
CA ILE A 25 -5.73 15.10 -6.99
C ILE A 25 -5.17 16.14 -7.95
N ASN A 26 -4.18 16.93 -7.50
CA ASN A 26 -3.54 17.96 -8.33
C ASN A 26 -2.76 17.40 -9.53
N HIS A 27 -2.35 16.13 -9.47
CA HIS A 27 -1.67 15.42 -10.57
C HIS A 27 -2.62 14.52 -11.39
N GLY A 28 -3.93 14.69 -11.25
CA GLY A 28 -4.92 14.07 -12.11
C GLY A 28 -5.32 12.64 -11.72
N TYR A 29 -4.91 12.17 -10.55
CA TYR A 29 -5.37 10.88 -10.03
C TYR A 29 -6.77 10.99 -9.40
N GLN A 30 -7.57 9.94 -9.53
CA GLN A 30 -8.76 9.77 -8.71
C GLN A 30 -8.37 9.16 -7.36
N VAL A 31 -9.00 9.60 -6.29
CA VAL A 31 -8.69 9.15 -4.94
C VAL A 31 -9.92 8.55 -4.27
N LEU A 32 -9.80 7.32 -3.80
CA LEU A 32 -10.76 6.70 -2.88
C LEU A 32 -10.19 6.81 -1.45
N ASP A 33 -10.60 7.83 -0.72
CA ASP A 33 -10.16 8.05 0.67
C ASP A 33 -11.00 7.21 1.64
N LEU A 34 -10.38 6.17 2.19
CA LEU A 34 -10.99 5.21 3.10
C LEU A 34 -10.72 5.52 4.60
N GLY A 35 -10.12 6.68 4.88
CA GLY A 35 -9.88 7.17 6.25
C GLY A 35 -8.46 6.83 6.76
N THR A 36 -8.14 7.16 8.04
CA THR A 36 -9.06 7.86 8.96
C THR A 36 -9.28 9.32 8.53
N HIS A 37 -10.24 9.99 9.15
CA HIS A 37 -10.61 11.38 8.82
C HIS A 37 -10.35 12.35 9.98
N SER A 38 -9.59 11.93 10.98
CA SER A 38 -9.22 12.75 12.14
C SER A 38 -7.90 12.28 12.76
N THR A 39 -7.44 13.02 13.76
CA THR A 39 -6.27 12.67 14.58
C THR A 39 -6.62 11.86 15.82
N GLU A 40 -7.88 11.47 16.00
CA GLU A 40 -8.29 10.60 17.09
C GLU A 40 -7.74 9.19 16.89
N SER A 41 -7.36 8.55 17.99
CA SER A 41 -6.75 7.22 17.98
C SER A 41 -7.68 6.16 17.36
N VAL A 42 -7.17 5.46 16.37
CA VAL A 42 -7.84 4.36 15.67
C VAL A 42 -6.86 3.21 15.44
N ASP A 43 -7.38 2.03 15.14
CA ASP A 43 -6.58 0.84 14.90
C ASP A 43 -6.21 0.74 13.43
N TYR A 44 -4.91 0.75 13.13
CA TYR A 44 -4.37 0.73 11.76
C TYR A 44 -4.81 -0.50 10.94
N PRO A 45 -5.00 -1.72 11.50
CA PRO A 45 -5.38 -2.88 10.70
C PRO A 45 -6.72 -2.73 9.98
N ASP A 46 -7.67 -1.99 10.56
CA ASP A 46 -8.98 -1.77 9.96
C ASP A 46 -8.84 -1.01 8.63
N TYR A 47 -8.00 0.01 8.59
CA TYR A 47 -7.74 0.80 7.38
C TYR A 47 -6.85 0.06 6.38
N ALA A 48 -5.91 -0.74 6.87
CA ALA A 48 -5.10 -1.62 6.02
C ALA A 48 -5.99 -2.62 5.26
N ALA A 49 -6.97 -3.23 5.94
CA ALA A 49 -7.91 -4.16 5.32
C ALA A 49 -8.76 -3.48 4.24
N LEU A 50 -9.34 -2.31 4.53
CA LEU A 50 -10.17 -1.56 3.57
C LEU A 50 -9.44 -1.25 2.26
N VAL A 51 -8.19 -0.78 2.35
CA VAL A 51 -7.38 -0.48 1.16
C VAL A 51 -6.97 -1.75 0.44
N ALA A 52 -6.49 -2.75 1.17
CA ALA A 52 -6.06 -4.03 0.61
C ALA A 52 -7.19 -4.73 -0.17
N GLU A 53 -8.38 -4.82 0.43
CA GLU A 53 -9.58 -5.39 -0.19
C GLU A 53 -10.01 -4.60 -1.44
N SER A 54 -9.93 -3.27 -1.40
CA SER A 54 -10.26 -2.44 -2.56
C SER A 54 -9.34 -2.69 -3.76
N VAL A 55 -8.06 -2.99 -3.50
CA VAL A 55 -7.07 -3.33 -4.53
C VAL A 55 -7.36 -4.72 -5.12
N VAL A 56 -7.56 -5.74 -4.28
CA VAL A 56 -7.77 -7.11 -4.78
C VAL A 56 -9.14 -7.29 -5.45
N ASP A 57 -10.15 -6.54 -5.02
CA ASP A 57 -11.47 -6.46 -5.64
C ASP A 57 -11.46 -5.66 -6.96
N ARG A 58 -10.31 -5.08 -7.33
CA ARG A 58 -10.15 -4.25 -8.54
C ARG A 58 -11.06 -3.02 -8.58
N LYS A 59 -11.47 -2.53 -7.41
CA LYS A 59 -12.18 -1.23 -7.29
C LYS A 59 -11.26 -0.06 -7.55
N VAL A 60 -9.97 -0.26 -7.26
CA VAL A 60 -8.87 0.68 -7.52
C VAL A 60 -7.68 -0.06 -8.12
N GLU A 61 -6.78 0.66 -8.76
CA GLU A 61 -5.57 0.05 -9.34
C GLU A 61 -4.49 -0.20 -8.30
N ARG A 62 -4.32 0.71 -7.36
CA ARG A 62 -3.24 0.69 -6.37
C ARG A 62 -3.71 1.26 -5.04
N GLY A 63 -3.01 0.92 -3.97
CA GLY A 63 -3.25 1.43 -2.62
C GLY A 63 -2.07 2.21 -2.04
N LEU A 64 -2.39 3.15 -1.15
CA LEU A 64 -1.43 3.87 -0.31
C LEU A 64 -1.88 3.78 1.15
N LEU A 65 -1.00 3.30 2.01
CA LEU A 65 -1.23 3.13 3.44
C LEU A 65 -0.19 3.88 4.26
N ILE A 66 -0.62 4.53 5.33
CA ILE A 66 0.25 5.33 6.18
C ILE A 66 -0.10 5.11 7.65
N CYS A 67 0.86 4.73 8.47
CA CYS A 67 0.75 4.79 9.93
C CYS A 67 2.01 5.43 10.52
N GLY A 68 2.25 5.34 11.80
CA GLY A 68 3.42 5.97 12.43
C GLY A 68 4.75 5.54 11.82
N THR A 69 4.98 4.24 11.69
CA THR A 69 6.21 3.64 11.11
C THR A 69 5.97 2.96 9.76
N GLY A 70 4.73 2.68 9.40
CA GLY A 70 4.36 1.87 8.24
C GLY A 70 4.45 0.36 8.49
N ILE A 71 5.14 -0.10 9.52
CA ILE A 71 5.40 -1.53 9.77
C ILE A 71 4.10 -2.31 9.94
N GLY A 72 3.24 -1.87 10.86
CA GLY A 72 1.97 -2.55 11.14
C GLY A 72 1.02 -2.57 9.95
N MET A 73 0.90 -1.45 9.23
CA MET A 73 0.11 -1.35 7.99
C MET A 73 0.60 -2.33 6.94
N CYS A 74 1.92 -2.44 6.76
CA CYS A 74 2.53 -3.36 5.80
C CYS A 74 2.24 -4.82 6.16
N MET A 75 2.40 -5.19 7.43
CA MET A 75 2.07 -6.53 7.91
C MET A 75 0.60 -6.86 7.72
N ALA A 76 -0.31 -5.96 8.12
CA ALA A 76 -1.75 -6.16 8.01
C ALA A 76 -2.21 -6.29 6.55
N ALA A 77 -1.77 -5.40 5.67
CA ALA A 77 -2.13 -5.44 4.26
C ALA A 77 -1.67 -6.73 3.57
N ASN A 78 -0.46 -7.22 3.87
CA ASN A 78 0.08 -8.45 3.31
C ASN A 78 -0.60 -9.74 3.84
N THR A 79 -1.52 -9.64 4.79
CA THR A 79 -2.38 -10.79 5.17
C THR A 79 -3.54 -11.02 4.21
N VAL A 80 -3.87 -10.04 3.38
CA VAL A 80 -4.93 -10.15 2.37
C VAL A 80 -4.35 -10.81 1.12
N PRO A 81 -4.88 -11.97 0.68
CA PRO A 81 -4.39 -12.66 -0.49
C PRO A 81 -4.40 -11.77 -1.75
N GLY A 82 -3.29 -11.81 -2.51
CA GLY A 82 -3.12 -10.98 -3.71
C GLY A 82 -2.55 -9.58 -3.46
N VAL A 83 -2.40 -9.17 -2.20
CA VAL A 83 -1.73 -7.91 -1.85
C VAL A 83 -0.22 -8.11 -1.77
N ARG A 84 0.51 -7.22 -2.39
CA ARG A 84 1.96 -7.05 -2.28
C ARG A 84 2.24 -5.64 -1.79
N ALA A 85 2.14 -5.46 -0.47
CA ALA A 85 2.41 -4.19 0.19
C ALA A 85 3.91 -4.04 0.46
N ALA A 86 4.47 -2.90 0.06
CA ALA A 86 5.87 -2.57 0.24
C ALA A 86 6.03 -1.35 1.14
N LEU A 87 6.71 -1.53 2.28
CA LEU A 87 7.14 -0.43 3.13
C LEU A 87 8.39 0.21 2.53
N CYS A 88 8.27 1.44 2.06
CA CYS A 88 9.34 2.18 1.42
C CYS A 88 9.73 3.42 2.23
N GLY A 89 11.02 3.57 2.48
CA GLY A 89 11.59 4.73 3.17
C GLY A 89 12.45 5.63 2.29
N ASP A 90 12.63 5.25 1.03
CA ASP A 90 13.47 5.95 0.06
C ASP A 90 13.00 5.68 -1.39
N LEU A 91 13.55 6.47 -2.33
CA LEU A 91 13.23 6.38 -3.76
C LEU A 91 13.66 5.06 -4.39
N TYR A 92 14.76 4.47 -3.92
CA TYR A 92 15.27 3.23 -4.50
C TYR A 92 14.36 2.05 -4.15
N THR A 93 13.99 1.91 -2.89
CA THR A 93 13.05 0.85 -2.45
C THR A 93 11.69 1.01 -3.09
N ALA A 94 11.20 2.24 -3.26
CA ALA A 94 9.95 2.52 -3.96
C ALA A 94 9.98 2.00 -5.41
N ARG A 95 11.01 2.37 -6.18
CA ARG A 95 11.18 1.89 -7.56
C ARG A 95 11.32 0.38 -7.63
N MET A 96 12.19 -0.21 -6.80
CA MET A 96 12.44 -1.66 -6.83
C MET A 96 11.21 -2.47 -6.41
N SER A 97 10.39 -1.97 -5.51
CA SER A 97 9.14 -2.63 -5.13
C SER A 97 8.16 -2.76 -6.30
N ARG A 98 8.15 -1.79 -7.20
CA ARG A 98 7.37 -1.85 -8.44
C ARG A 98 8.07 -2.70 -9.49
N GLU A 99 9.30 -2.32 -9.84
CA GLU A 99 10.07 -2.93 -10.94
C GLU A 99 10.27 -4.45 -10.74
N HIS A 100 10.60 -4.87 -9.53
CA HIS A 100 10.95 -6.26 -9.22
C HIS A 100 9.81 -7.07 -8.61
N ASN A 101 8.92 -6.46 -7.82
CA ASN A 101 7.94 -7.16 -7.01
C ASN A 101 6.49 -6.89 -7.41
N ASP A 102 6.27 -5.99 -8.37
CA ASP A 102 4.93 -5.55 -8.77
C ASP A 102 4.06 -5.20 -7.55
N ALA A 103 4.62 -4.45 -6.59
CA ALA A 103 3.91 -4.05 -5.38
C ALA A 103 2.67 -3.24 -5.76
N ASN A 104 1.51 -3.64 -5.27
CA ASN A 104 0.23 -2.98 -5.56
C ASN A 104 -0.26 -2.08 -4.42
N VAL A 105 0.44 -2.09 -3.29
CA VAL A 105 0.20 -1.19 -2.16
C VAL A 105 1.53 -0.60 -1.71
N LEU A 106 1.63 0.73 -1.70
CA LEU A 106 2.73 1.46 -1.09
C LEU A 106 2.42 1.72 0.39
N VAL A 107 3.39 1.53 1.26
CA VAL A 107 3.23 1.83 2.69
C VAL A 107 4.32 2.81 3.14
N LEU A 108 3.93 3.84 3.87
CA LEU A 108 4.81 4.88 4.37
C LEU A 108 4.69 5.07 5.88
N GLY A 109 5.77 5.53 6.50
CA GLY A 109 5.81 5.90 7.92
C GLY A 109 5.65 7.41 8.13
N GLY A 110 4.49 7.85 8.59
CA GLY A 110 4.17 9.27 8.75
C GLY A 110 5.01 10.01 9.80
N ARG A 111 5.65 9.29 10.73
CA ARG A 111 6.58 9.84 11.71
C ARG A 111 8.05 9.83 11.26
N LEU A 112 8.34 9.20 10.12
CA LEU A 112 9.70 8.94 9.66
C LEU A 112 10.14 9.87 8.54
N MET A 113 9.20 10.56 7.88
CA MET A 113 9.51 11.43 6.74
C MET A 113 8.55 12.62 6.66
N GLY A 114 9.05 13.70 6.06
CA GLY A 114 8.24 14.86 5.73
C GLY A 114 7.44 14.65 4.43
N ALA A 115 6.49 15.56 4.18
CA ALA A 115 5.60 15.48 3.03
C ALA A 115 6.34 15.52 1.68
N ASP A 116 7.41 16.29 1.56
CA ASP A 116 8.18 16.39 0.31
C ASP A 116 8.83 15.06 -0.06
N MET A 117 9.53 14.43 0.89
CA MET A 117 10.13 13.11 0.67
C MET A 117 9.07 12.04 0.38
N ALA A 118 7.95 12.06 1.09
CA ALA A 118 6.86 11.13 0.87
C ALA A 118 6.24 11.32 -0.53
N THR A 119 6.13 12.54 -1.00
CA THR A 119 5.67 12.88 -2.35
C THR A 119 6.61 12.33 -3.42
N ASP A 120 7.92 12.54 -3.26
CA ASP A 120 8.93 12.02 -4.19
C ASP A 120 8.91 10.48 -4.25
N ILE A 121 8.76 9.82 -3.10
CA ILE A 121 8.62 8.36 -3.01
C ILE A 121 7.35 7.89 -3.72
N LEU A 122 6.21 8.54 -3.45
CA LEU A 122 4.93 8.20 -4.08
C LEU A 122 5.00 8.39 -5.60
N GLN A 123 5.54 9.50 -6.07
CA GLN A 123 5.71 9.76 -7.50
C GLN A 123 6.59 8.69 -8.16
N ALA A 124 7.76 8.42 -7.60
CA ALA A 124 8.66 7.38 -8.12
C ALA A 124 7.98 6.01 -8.18
N TRP A 125 7.16 5.68 -7.17
CA TRP A 125 6.41 4.42 -7.12
C TRP A 125 5.31 4.36 -8.18
N LEU A 126 4.57 5.44 -8.39
CA LEU A 126 3.49 5.50 -9.38
C LEU A 126 4.00 5.44 -10.82
N GLU A 127 5.15 6.06 -11.09
CA GLU A 127 5.76 6.15 -12.41
C GLU A 127 6.59 4.92 -12.81
N THR A 128 6.86 3.99 -11.88
CA THR A 128 7.64 2.79 -12.15
C THR A 128 6.77 1.64 -12.58
N ASP A 129 7.07 1.08 -13.75
CA ASP A 129 6.41 -0.12 -14.26
C ASP A 129 7.06 -1.41 -13.77
N PHE A 130 6.32 -2.51 -13.84
CA PHE A 130 6.84 -3.84 -13.55
C PHE A 130 7.73 -4.34 -14.70
N ALA A 131 8.97 -4.72 -14.41
CA ALA A 131 9.92 -5.18 -15.42
C ALA A 131 9.63 -6.60 -15.94
N ALA A 132 8.71 -7.33 -15.30
CA ALA A 132 8.38 -8.70 -15.67
C ALA A 132 9.60 -9.64 -15.79
N GLY A 133 9.71 -10.40 -16.86
CA GLY A 133 10.85 -11.29 -17.13
C GLY A 133 11.16 -12.24 -15.95
N ARG A 134 12.41 -12.23 -15.49
CA ARG A 134 12.85 -13.05 -14.35
C ARG A 134 12.12 -12.73 -13.04
N HIS A 135 11.60 -11.52 -12.91
CA HIS A 135 10.88 -11.06 -11.72
C HIS A 135 9.47 -11.66 -11.66
N ALA A 136 8.79 -11.84 -12.79
CA ALA A 136 7.45 -12.45 -12.85
C ALA A 136 7.44 -13.84 -12.19
N ARG A 137 8.40 -14.69 -12.50
CA ARG A 137 8.52 -16.01 -11.84
C ARG A 137 8.66 -15.94 -10.32
N ARG A 138 9.32 -14.89 -9.80
CA ARG A 138 9.49 -14.69 -8.35
C ARG A 138 8.21 -14.23 -7.70
N VAL A 139 7.47 -13.34 -8.37
CA VAL A 139 6.15 -12.89 -7.92
C VAL A 139 5.15 -14.05 -7.92
N GLU A 140 5.16 -14.90 -8.95
CA GLU A 140 4.34 -16.13 -8.99
C GLU A 140 4.64 -17.05 -7.80
N LYS A 141 5.91 -17.22 -7.41
CA LYS A 141 6.29 -18.03 -6.25
C LYS A 141 5.79 -17.46 -4.92
N ILE A 142 5.62 -16.14 -4.80
CA ILE A 142 4.98 -15.52 -3.63
C ILE A 142 3.50 -15.93 -3.60
N ALA A 143 2.81 -15.86 -4.74
CA ALA A 143 1.41 -16.30 -4.85
C ALA A 143 1.25 -17.81 -4.54
N ASP A 144 2.18 -18.65 -4.98
CA ASP A 144 2.18 -20.08 -4.67
C ASP A 144 2.30 -20.36 -3.16
N ILE A 145 3.12 -19.56 -2.44
CA ILE A 145 3.23 -19.65 -0.98
C ILE A 145 1.90 -19.30 -0.33
N GLU A 146 1.26 -18.23 -0.80
CA GLU A 146 -0.02 -17.77 -0.30
C GLU A 146 -1.11 -18.84 -0.45
N VAL A 147 -1.23 -19.44 -1.64
CA VAL A 147 -2.19 -20.52 -1.93
C VAL A 147 -1.95 -21.73 -1.05
N ARG A 148 -0.69 -22.17 -0.86
CA ARG A 148 -0.36 -23.33 -0.03
C ARG A 148 -0.78 -23.17 1.44
N HIS A 149 -0.76 -21.96 1.96
CA HIS A 149 -1.06 -21.67 3.37
C HIS A 149 -2.44 -21.06 3.60
N ALA A 150 -3.25 -20.84 2.55
CA ALA A 150 -4.61 -20.34 2.69
C ALA A 150 -5.54 -21.30 3.45
N GLY A 151 -5.35 -22.62 3.25
CA GLY A 151 -6.13 -23.67 3.93
C GLY A 151 -5.82 -23.80 5.43
N ASP A 152 -4.60 -23.58 5.83
CA ASP A 152 -4.15 -23.79 7.22
C ASP A 152 -4.67 -22.71 8.18
N ARG A 153 -4.96 -21.51 7.67
CA ARG A 153 -5.49 -20.40 8.47
C ARG A 153 -6.98 -20.55 8.80
N ALA A 154 -7.73 -21.29 8.01
CA ALA A 154 -9.16 -21.55 8.23
C ALA A 154 -9.42 -22.61 9.32
N GLY A 155 -8.43 -23.49 9.59
CA GLY A 155 -8.54 -24.58 10.58
C GLY A 155 -8.00 -24.29 11.99
N GLY A 156 -7.35 -23.16 12.20
CA GLY A 156 -6.55 -22.88 13.40
C GLY A 156 -7.21 -22.00 14.48
N ARG A 157 -8.51 -21.78 14.43
CA ARG A 157 -9.27 -21.12 15.52
C ARG A 157 -10.22 -22.11 16.17
N ALA A 158 -9.67 -22.95 16.99
CA ALA A 158 -10.40 -23.68 18.02
C ALA A 158 -9.98 -23.13 19.37
#